data_c57a04ef4e73f1e8d930915e4056442e
#
_entry.id   c57a04ef4e73f1e8d930915e4056442e
#
_cell.length_a   1.000
_cell.length_b   1.000
_cell.length_c   1.000
_cell.angle_alpha   90.00
_cell.angle_beta   90.00
_cell.angle_gamma   90.00
#
_symmetry.space_group_name_H-M   'P 1'
#
loop_
_entity.id
_entity.type
_entity.pdbx_description
1 polymer ?
#
loop_
_entity_poly.entity_id
_entity_poly.type
_entity_poly.pdbx_seq_one_letter_code
_entity_poly.pdbx_strand_id
1 'polypeptide(L)'
;TRPVIICMSLIFMKRISLEAIVGSTSIITKNRYGWSIKNVGTLHLVNGVIVIPVSILSGYLSTSYEDRYMALWCLSITLLGMCFLFDPSDLFDHVSSYTYNESPLSVGPHRYITGSLIAFSGIEACESFVASLMSKVVPSALAQGTFNSGLLATLVGTGGRAVGDLFITCMGLISVRNLLNLLIIPGATLVAMSIALIRWNYELLGV
;
A
#
# COMPACT_ATOMS: atom_id res chain seq x y z
N THR A 1 3.77 23.48 -8.68
CA THR A 1 4.34 22.92 -9.93
C THR A 1 3.75 21.52 -10.21
N ARG A 2 3.67 21.13 -11.50
CA ARG A 2 3.11 19.80 -11.87
C ARG A 2 3.79 18.63 -11.15
N PRO A 3 5.14 18.55 -11.07
CA PRO A 3 5.81 17.45 -10.38
C PRO A 3 5.41 17.30 -8.90
N VAL A 4 5.22 18.40 -8.18
CA VAL A 4 4.79 18.38 -6.77
C VAL A 4 3.39 17.75 -6.63
N ILE A 5 2.45 18.12 -7.52
CA ILE A 5 1.10 17.54 -7.53
C ILE A 5 1.16 16.03 -7.80
N ILE A 6 2.02 15.59 -8.71
CA ILE A 6 2.22 14.16 -8.99
C ILE A 6 2.72 13.44 -7.75
N CYS A 7 3.76 13.95 -7.08
CA CYS A 7 4.27 13.36 -5.85
C CYS A 7 3.21 13.31 -4.73
N MET A 8 2.42 14.37 -4.57
CA MET A 8 1.30 14.41 -3.62
C MET A 8 0.24 13.36 -3.95
N SER A 9 -0.12 13.21 -5.24
CA SER A 9 -1.07 12.17 -5.68
C SER A 9 -0.54 10.77 -5.41
N LEU A 10 0.75 10.53 -5.64
CA LEU A 10 1.40 9.25 -5.34
C LEU A 10 1.36 8.93 -3.84
N ILE A 11 1.69 9.91 -2.98
CA ILE A 11 1.62 9.75 -1.53
C ILE A 11 0.19 9.42 -1.10
N PHE A 12 -0.80 10.12 -1.64
CA PHE A 12 -2.20 9.93 -1.32
C PHE A 12 -2.70 8.54 -1.71
N MET A 13 -2.52 8.15 -2.98
CA MET A 13 -2.94 6.84 -3.51
C MET A 13 -2.28 5.69 -2.76
N LYS A 14 -0.97 5.82 -2.52
CA LYS A 14 -0.19 4.84 -1.77
C LYS A 14 -0.72 4.67 -0.34
N ARG A 15 -1.06 5.76 0.36
CA ARG A 15 -1.58 5.68 1.73
C ARG A 15 -2.93 5.00 1.80
N ILE A 16 -3.84 5.26 0.87
CA ILE A 16 -5.11 4.53 0.79
C ILE A 16 -4.86 3.03 0.61
N SER A 17 -3.95 2.66 -0.30
CA SER A 17 -3.62 1.25 -0.56
C SER A 17 -2.97 0.58 0.65
N LEU A 18 -2.13 1.29 1.40
CA LEU A 18 -1.51 0.81 2.63
C LEU A 18 -2.56 0.52 3.71
N GLU A 19 -3.49 1.45 3.95
CA GLU A 19 -4.56 1.24 4.92
C GLU A 19 -5.47 0.07 4.49
N ALA A 20 -5.78 -0.07 3.20
CA ALA A 20 -6.53 -1.21 2.71
C ALA A 20 -5.89 -2.57 3.08
N ILE A 21 -4.56 -2.66 3.13
CA ILE A 21 -3.82 -3.88 3.50
C ILE A 21 -3.71 -4.01 5.03
N VAL A 22 -3.22 -2.96 5.70
CA VAL A 22 -2.83 -3.03 7.12
C VAL A 22 -4.03 -2.81 8.03
N GLY A 23 -4.84 -1.78 7.77
CA GLY A 23 -6.00 -1.42 8.61
C GLY A 23 -7.09 -2.49 8.59
N SER A 24 -7.26 -3.20 7.47
CA SER A 24 -8.26 -4.27 7.34
C SER A 24 -7.80 -5.62 7.89
N THR A 25 -6.51 -5.79 8.18
CA THR A 25 -5.91 -7.09 8.57
C THR A 25 -6.67 -7.76 9.71
N SER A 26 -7.00 -7.04 10.78
CA SER A 26 -7.68 -7.61 11.96
C SER A 26 -9.06 -8.14 11.62
N ILE A 27 -9.82 -7.41 10.82
CA ILE A 27 -11.19 -7.77 10.43
C ILE A 27 -11.16 -8.99 9.51
N ILE A 28 -10.30 -8.96 8.49
CA ILE A 28 -10.17 -10.04 7.51
C ILE A 28 -9.71 -11.34 8.18
N THR A 29 -8.62 -11.28 8.95
CA THR A 29 -8.03 -12.49 9.55
C THR A 29 -8.89 -13.08 10.63
N LYS A 30 -9.61 -12.26 11.41
CA LYS A 30 -10.57 -12.75 12.40
C LYS A 30 -11.76 -13.47 11.73
N ASN A 31 -12.33 -12.85 10.71
CA ASN A 31 -13.54 -13.42 10.06
C ASN A 31 -13.23 -14.61 9.15
N ARG A 32 -12.07 -14.60 8.47
CA ARG A 32 -11.72 -15.62 7.48
C ARG A 32 -10.94 -16.80 8.08
N TYR A 33 -10.03 -16.54 9.04
CA TYR A 33 -9.15 -17.54 9.62
C TYR A 33 -9.39 -17.79 11.10
N GLY A 34 -10.31 -17.08 11.75
CA GLY A 34 -10.56 -17.19 13.18
C GLY A 34 -9.36 -16.78 14.05
N TRP A 35 -8.47 -15.92 13.54
CA TRP A 35 -7.25 -15.55 14.25
C TRP A 35 -7.55 -14.80 15.54
N SER A 36 -6.79 -15.14 16.58
CA SER A 36 -6.78 -14.40 17.82
C SER A 36 -6.04 -13.07 17.67
N ILE A 37 -6.30 -12.13 18.57
CA ILE A 37 -5.60 -10.84 18.64
C ILE A 37 -4.08 -11.03 18.70
N LYS A 38 -3.61 -12.10 19.35
CA LYS A 38 -2.18 -12.44 19.44
C LYS A 38 -1.58 -12.68 18.06
N ASN A 39 -2.22 -13.45 17.20
CA ASN A 39 -1.73 -13.77 15.85
C ASN A 39 -1.70 -12.51 14.96
N VAL A 40 -2.74 -11.67 15.05
CA VAL A 40 -2.80 -10.39 14.36
C VAL A 40 -1.68 -9.46 14.83
N GLY A 41 -1.49 -9.35 16.16
CA GLY A 41 -0.41 -8.56 16.75
C GLY A 41 0.98 -9.05 16.32
N THR A 42 1.17 -10.37 16.22
CA THR A 42 2.43 -10.94 15.71
C THR A 42 2.68 -10.54 14.26
N LEU A 43 1.66 -10.57 13.39
CA LEU A 43 1.80 -10.12 12.00
C LEU A 43 2.15 -8.62 11.92
N HIS A 44 1.50 -7.78 12.71
CA HIS A 44 1.85 -6.35 12.79
C HIS A 44 3.26 -6.11 13.33
N LEU A 45 3.70 -6.92 14.31
CA LEU A 45 5.08 -6.86 14.81
C LEU A 45 6.08 -7.20 13.71
N VAL A 46 5.82 -8.27 12.94
CA VAL A 46 6.69 -8.67 11.80
C VAL A 46 6.72 -7.56 10.75
N ASN A 47 5.57 -6.97 10.41
CA ASN A 47 5.51 -5.81 9.52
C ASN A 47 6.38 -4.65 10.04
N GLY A 48 6.27 -4.31 11.33
CA GLY A 48 7.07 -3.23 11.93
C GLY A 48 8.57 -3.52 11.91
N VAL A 49 8.98 -4.76 12.19
CA VAL A 49 10.40 -5.16 12.15
C VAL A 49 10.97 -5.12 10.72
N ILE A 50 10.19 -5.52 9.72
CA ILE A 50 10.59 -5.50 8.30
C ILE A 50 10.86 -4.07 7.80
N VAL A 51 10.19 -3.06 8.34
CA VAL A 51 10.43 -1.65 7.94
C VAL A 51 11.89 -1.25 8.15
N ILE A 52 12.55 -1.75 9.19
CA ILE A 52 13.93 -1.37 9.51
C ILE A 52 14.90 -1.75 8.38
N PRO A 53 15.05 -3.04 7.98
CA PRO A 53 15.93 -3.41 6.89
C PRO A 53 15.48 -2.82 5.55
N VAL A 54 14.18 -2.69 5.29
CA VAL A 54 13.65 -2.06 4.08
C VAL A 54 14.08 -0.59 4.00
N SER A 55 14.00 0.17 5.09
CA SER A 55 14.41 1.58 5.13
C SER A 55 15.92 1.74 4.93
N ILE A 56 16.73 0.87 5.55
CA ILE A 56 18.21 0.88 5.35
C ILE A 56 18.54 0.59 3.89
N LEU A 57 17.92 -0.44 3.30
CA LEU A 57 18.13 -0.82 1.91
C LEU A 57 17.69 0.29 0.95
N SER A 58 16.52 0.90 1.20
CA SER A 58 16.01 2.03 0.40
C SER A 58 16.97 3.22 0.45
N GLY A 59 17.52 3.55 1.62
CA GLY A 59 18.52 4.62 1.78
C GLY A 59 19.79 4.32 0.96
N TYR A 60 20.28 3.08 1.00
CA TYR A 60 21.44 2.68 0.20
C TYR A 60 21.16 2.72 -1.31
N LEU A 61 20.02 2.21 -1.75
CA LEU A 61 19.64 2.18 -3.16
C LEU A 61 19.40 3.59 -3.73
N SER A 62 18.87 4.53 -2.93
CA SER A 62 18.63 5.93 -3.34
C SER A 62 19.94 6.68 -3.66
N THR A 63 21.11 6.19 -3.18
CA THR A 63 22.40 6.77 -3.55
C THR A 63 22.91 6.28 -4.90
N SER A 64 22.45 5.11 -5.36
CA SER A 64 22.98 4.43 -6.56
C SER A 64 22.02 4.47 -7.75
N TYR A 65 20.73 4.62 -7.49
CA TYR A 65 19.68 4.57 -8.51
C TYR A 65 18.76 5.79 -8.44
N GLU A 66 18.12 6.12 -9.56
CA GLU A 66 17.12 7.19 -9.61
C GLU A 66 15.88 6.84 -8.80
N ASP A 67 15.41 7.77 -7.96
CA ASP A 67 14.25 7.56 -7.09
C ASP A 67 12.98 7.18 -7.88
N ARG A 68 12.76 7.79 -9.07
CA ARG A 68 11.62 7.46 -9.94
C ARG A 68 11.64 6.01 -10.43
N TYR A 69 12.83 5.48 -10.75
CA TYR A 69 13.01 4.09 -11.16
C TYR A 69 12.75 3.14 -10.00
N MET A 70 13.30 3.44 -8.83
CA MET A 70 13.10 2.63 -7.64
C MET A 70 11.65 2.66 -7.17
N ALA A 71 10.95 3.79 -7.24
CA ALA A 71 9.53 3.89 -6.93
C ALA A 71 8.68 2.98 -7.84
N LEU A 72 8.98 2.91 -9.15
CA LEU A 72 8.31 1.99 -10.08
C LEU A 72 8.52 0.53 -9.68
N TRP A 73 9.74 0.13 -9.31
CA TRP A 73 10.03 -1.23 -8.87
C TRP A 73 9.28 -1.57 -7.58
N CYS A 74 9.30 -0.68 -6.60
CA CYS A 74 8.60 -0.88 -5.33
C CYS A 74 7.08 -1.01 -5.53
N LEU A 75 6.46 -0.18 -6.38
CA LEU A 75 5.04 -0.29 -6.72
C LEU A 75 4.73 -1.58 -7.48
N SER A 76 5.64 -2.05 -8.34
CA SER A 76 5.47 -3.33 -9.05
C SER A 76 5.53 -4.52 -8.08
N ILE A 77 6.42 -4.49 -7.10
CA ILE A 77 6.48 -5.48 -6.01
C ILE A 77 5.20 -5.43 -5.17
N THR A 78 4.72 -4.25 -4.85
CA THR A 78 3.43 -4.07 -4.15
C THR A 78 2.28 -4.70 -4.92
N LEU A 79 2.19 -4.42 -6.22
CA LEU A 79 1.14 -4.98 -7.07
C LEU A 79 1.22 -6.51 -7.13
N LEU A 80 2.43 -7.08 -7.21
CA LEU A 80 2.64 -8.51 -7.12
C LEU A 80 2.12 -9.08 -5.79
N GLY A 81 2.45 -8.45 -4.66
CA GLY A 81 1.94 -8.84 -3.34
C GLY A 81 0.41 -8.78 -3.28
N MET A 82 -0.21 -7.75 -3.86
CA MET A 82 -1.67 -7.65 -3.94
C MET A 82 -2.28 -8.74 -4.83
N CYS A 83 -1.62 -9.14 -5.91
CA CYS A 83 -2.07 -10.29 -6.71
C CYS A 83 -2.07 -11.60 -5.91
N PHE A 84 -1.13 -11.78 -4.98
CA PHE A 84 -1.15 -12.92 -4.05
C PHE A 84 -2.34 -12.88 -3.08
N LEU A 85 -2.82 -11.68 -2.72
CA LEU A 85 -3.96 -11.48 -1.82
C LEU A 85 -5.31 -11.61 -2.53
N PHE A 86 -5.34 -11.53 -3.86
CA PHE A 86 -6.57 -11.69 -4.62
C PHE A 86 -7.12 -13.10 -4.50
N ASP A 87 -8.40 -13.22 -4.13
CA ASP A 87 -9.09 -14.49 -3.95
C ASP A 87 -10.15 -14.70 -5.03
N PRO A 88 -9.85 -15.50 -6.08
CA PRO A 88 -10.82 -15.80 -7.12
C PRO A 88 -11.99 -16.64 -6.63
N SER A 89 -11.85 -17.39 -5.53
CA SER A 89 -12.94 -18.24 -5.02
C SER A 89 -14.14 -17.42 -4.55
N ASP A 90 -13.90 -16.22 -4.00
CA ASP A 90 -14.97 -15.33 -3.56
C ASP A 90 -15.86 -14.81 -4.71
N LEU A 91 -15.39 -14.91 -5.97
CA LEU A 91 -16.16 -14.48 -7.14
C LEU A 91 -17.13 -15.56 -7.64
N PHE A 92 -16.81 -16.83 -7.38
CA PHE A 92 -17.54 -17.99 -7.92
C PHE A 92 -18.40 -18.71 -6.89
N ASP A 93 -18.12 -18.51 -5.59
CA ASP A 93 -18.77 -19.27 -4.53
C ASP A 93 -19.92 -18.48 -3.88
N HIS A 94 -21.15 -18.88 -4.19
CA HIS A 94 -22.37 -18.39 -3.52
C HIS A 94 -22.66 -19.15 -2.19
N VAL A 95 -21.69 -19.91 -1.67
CA VAL A 95 -21.90 -20.73 -0.47
C VAL A 95 -21.91 -19.89 0.80
N SER A 96 -22.92 -20.11 1.62
CA SER A 96 -23.29 -19.35 2.82
C SER A 96 -22.42 -19.61 4.08
N SER A 97 -21.20 -20.15 3.94
CA SER A 97 -20.32 -20.40 5.08
C SER A 97 -19.28 -19.31 5.26
N TYR A 98 -19.20 -18.72 6.45
CA TYR A 98 -18.18 -17.70 6.83
C TYR A 98 -16.80 -18.29 7.08
N THR A 99 -16.62 -19.60 6.92
CA THR A 99 -15.36 -20.29 7.15
C THR A 99 -14.57 -20.42 5.85
N TYR A 100 -13.24 -20.31 5.98
CA TYR A 100 -12.28 -20.60 4.91
C TYR A 100 -12.60 -21.94 4.24
N ASN A 101 -12.89 -21.91 2.94
CA ASN A 101 -13.04 -23.10 2.14
C ASN A 101 -11.66 -23.59 1.70
N GLU A 102 -11.37 -24.86 1.90
CA GLU A 102 -10.12 -25.52 1.47
C GLU A 102 -10.03 -25.69 -0.06
N SER A 103 -10.61 -24.80 -0.84
CA SER A 103 -10.41 -24.82 -2.28
C SER A 103 -8.96 -24.39 -2.60
N PRO A 104 -8.29 -25.01 -3.58
CA PRO A 104 -6.90 -24.68 -3.92
C PRO A 104 -6.73 -23.25 -4.44
N LEU A 105 -7.81 -22.60 -4.80
CA LEU A 105 -7.83 -21.21 -5.29
C LEU A 105 -8.05 -20.19 -4.17
N SER A 106 -8.55 -20.60 -3.00
CA SER A 106 -8.80 -19.68 -1.89
C SER A 106 -7.50 -19.18 -1.27
N VAL A 107 -7.52 -17.94 -0.76
CA VAL A 107 -6.37 -17.36 -0.06
C VAL A 107 -6.30 -17.95 1.35
N GLY A 108 -5.41 -18.92 1.53
CA GLY A 108 -5.09 -19.49 2.84
C GLY A 108 -4.23 -18.57 3.71
N PRO A 109 -4.07 -18.90 5.02
CA PRO A 109 -3.31 -18.08 5.95
C PRO A 109 -1.87 -17.80 5.50
N HIS A 110 -1.17 -18.80 4.97
CA HIS A 110 0.23 -18.64 4.49
C HIS A 110 0.31 -17.71 3.29
N ARG A 111 -0.60 -17.88 2.31
CA ARG A 111 -0.66 -17.02 1.12
C ARG A 111 -1.02 -15.59 1.51
N TYR A 112 -1.91 -15.40 2.49
CA TYR A 112 -2.26 -14.09 3.03
C TYR A 112 -1.06 -13.41 3.69
N ILE A 113 -0.34 -14.12 4.58
CA ILE A 113 0.85 -13.58 5.25
C ILE A 113 1.90 -13.17 4.20
N THR A 114 2.24 -14.07 3.28
CA THR A 114 3.26 -13.80 2.26
C THR A 114 2.87 -12.62 1.37
N GLY A 115 1.63 -12.60 0.86
CA GLY A 115 1.14 -11.51 0.02
C GLY A 115 1.12 -10.16 0.74
N SER A 116 0.65 -10.15 2.01
CA SER A 116 0.61 -8.93 2.82
C SER A 116 2.01 -8.40 3.14
N LEU A 117 2.98 -9.27 3.46
CA LEU A 117 4.36 -8.86 3.73
C LEU A 117 5.04 -8.28 2.47
N ILE A 118 4.86 -8.92 1.31
CA ILE A 118 5.41 -8.43 0.04
C ILE A 118 4.80 -7.07 -0.31
N ALA A 119 3.47 -6.94 -0.25
CA ALA A 119 2.77 -5.71 -0.57
C ALA A 119 3.15 -4.58 0.40
N PHE A 120 3.18 -4.85 1.70
CA PHE A 120 3.57 -3.91 2.74
C PHE A 120 5.01 -3.42 2.55
N SER A 121 5.97 -4.34 2.38
CA SER A 121 7.37 -3.98 2.18
C SER A 121 7.59 -3.12 0.94
N GLY A 122 6.88 -3.43 -0.16
CA GLY A 122 6.94 -2.64 -1.39
C GLY A 122 6.40 -1.22 -1.20
N ILE A 123 5.26 -1.06 -0.49
CA ILE A 123 4.69 0.25 -0.21
C ILE A 123 5.60 1.09 0.70
N GLU A 124 6.15 0.50 1.76
CA GLU A 124 7.05 1.20 2.69
C GLU A 124 8.35 1.64 2.00
N ALA A 125 8.95 0.76 1.18
CA ALA A 125 10.11 1.14 0.36
C ALA A 125 9.77 2.30 -0.60
N CYS A 126 8.61 2.24 -1.28
CA CYS A 126 8.15 3.29 -2.17
C CYS A 126 8.00 4.64 -1.47
N GLU A 127 7.60 4.66 -0.17
CA GLU A 127 7.47 5.89 0.60
C GLU A 127 8.77 6.66 0.66
N SER A 128 9.86 5.98 0.94
CA SER A 128 11.19 6.60 1.03
C SER A 128 11.60 7.27 -0.29
N PHE A 129 11.39 6.58 -1.42
CA PHE A 129 11.75 7.11 -2.75
C PHE A 129 10.83 8.26 -3.18
N VAL A 130 9.53 8.18 -2.92
CA VAL A 130 8.59 9.27 -3.26
C VAL A 130 8.84 10.50 -2.37
N ALA A 131 9.18 10.31 -1.10
CA ALA A 131 9.56 11.42 -0.21
C ALA A 131 10.87 12.09 -0.67
N SER A 132 11.88 11.31 -1.07
CA SER A 132 13.11 11.81 -1.67
C SER A 132 12.84 12.59 -2.95
N LEU A 133 12.03 12.02 -3.85
CA LEU A 133 11.62 12.67 -5.09
C LEU A 133 10.91 14.00 -4.82
N MET A 134 9.98 14.02 -3.86
CA MET A 134 9.26 15.23 -3.49
C MET A 134 10.20 16.32 -2.95
N SER A 135 11.21 15.96 -2.16
CA SER A 135 12.19 16.92 -1.64
C SER A 135 13.04 17.57 -2.74
N LYS A 136 13.35 16.82 -3.80
CA LYS A 136 14.12 17.32 -4.97
C LYS A 136 13.29 18.21 -5.88
N VAL A 137 12.00 17.93 -5.99
CA VAL A 137 11.06 18.61 -6.90
C VAL A 137 10.48 19.91 -6.33
N VAL A 138 10.42 20.04 -4.99
CA VAL A 138 9.90 21.25 -4.34
C VAL A 138 10.88 22.42 -4.57
N PRO A 139 10.46 23.53 -5.23
CA PRO A 139 11.31 24.70 -5.43
C PRO A 139 11.79 25.29 -4.10
N SER A 140 13.02 25.80 -4.06
CA SER A 140 13.62 26.39 -2.86
C SER A 140 12.78 27.54 -2.27
N ALA A 141 12.06 28.28 -3.11
CA ALA A 141 11.12 29.33 -2.67
C ALA A 141 9.91 28.79 -1.91
N LEU A 142 9.52 27.52 -2.14
CA LEU A 142 8.43 26.84 -1.44
C LEU A 142 8.93 25.92 -0.31
N ALA A 143 10.24 25.75 -0.17
CA ALA A 143 10.84 24.89 0.85
C ALA A 143 10.82 25.51 2.26
N GLN A 144 10.43 26.79 2.39
CA GLN A 144 10.39 27.51 3.66
C GLN A 144 8.96 27.64 4.20
N GLY A 145 8.81 27.53 5.50
CA GLY A 145 7.53 27.71 6.19
C GLY A 145 6.53 26.55 6.02
N THR A 146 5.25 26.89 5.84
CA THR A 146 4.12 25.95 5.78
C THR A 146 4.15 25.02 4.57
N PHE A 147 4.91 25.36 3.53
CA PHE A 147 5.06 24.55 2.30
C PHE A 147 6.29 23.65 2.32
N ASN A 148 6.86 23.39 3.49
CA ASN A 148 7.91 22.40 3.63
C ASN A 148 7.43 21.04 3.08
N SER A 149 8.28 20.40 2.26
CA SER A 149 7.97 19.11 1.61
C SER A 149 7.53 18.03 2.61
N GLY A 150 8.14 18.02 3.81
CA GLY A 150 7.78 17.09 4.88
C GLY A 150 6.39 17.34 5.45
N LEU A 151 6.01 18.60 5.67
CA LEU A 151 4.68 18.95 6.17
C LEU A 151 3.59 18.62 5.15
N LEU A 152 3.83 18.94 3.86
CA LEU A 152 2.91 18.59 2.78
C LEU A 152 2.74 17.09 2.64
N ALA A 153 3.84 16.32 2.68
CA ALA A 153 3.80 14.86 2.63
C ALA A 153 2.99 14.28 3.80
N THR A 154 3.20 14.81 5.01
CA THR A 154 2.48 14.38 6.21
C THR A 154 0.98 14.71 6.10
N LEU A 155 0.63 15.91 5.68
CA LEU A 155 -0.77 16.34 5.53
C LEU A 155 -1.51 15.45 4.51
N VAL A 156 -0.91 15.27 3.34
CA VAL A 156 -1.48 14.44 2.27
C VAL A 156 -1.54 12.97 2.68
N GLY A 157 -0.51 12.46 3.36
CA GLY A 157 -0.46 11.11 3.89
C GLY A 157 -1.54 10.86 4.96
N THR A 158 -1.77 11.82 5.86
CA THR A 158 -2.84 11.76 6.87
C THR A 158 -4.22 11.78 6.22
N GLY A 159 -4.42 12.63 5.20
CA GLY A 159 -5.66 12.63 4.40
C GLY A 159 -5.89 11.29 3.70
N GLY A 160 -4.85 10.71 3.11
CA GLY A 160 -4.91 9.39 2.49
C GLY A 160 -5.28 8.28 3.48
N ARG A 161 -4.73 8.33 4.71
CA ARG A 161 -5.10 7.40 5.79
C ARG A 161 -6.57 7.54 6.14
N ALA A 162 -7.06 8.74 6.41
CA ALA A 162 -8.45 8.97 6.76
C ALA A 162 -9.43 8.47 5.67
N VAL A 163 -9.08 8.67 4.39
CA VAL A 163 -9.86 8.14 3.27
C VAL A 163 -9.77 6.60 3.22
N GLY A 164 -8.61 6.02 3.49
CA GLY A 164 -8.42 4.58 3.57
C GLY A 164 -9.28 3.94 4.67
N ASP A 165 -9.29 4.51 5.88
CA ASP A 165 -10.11 4.05 7.00
C ASP A 165 -11.62 4.15 6.68
N LEU A 166 -12.04 5.26 6.07
CA LEU A 166 -13.42 5.43 5.61
C LEU A 166 -13.77 4.36 4.55
N PHE A 167 -12.88 4.10 3.62
CA PHE A 167 -13.05 3.09 2.60
C PHE A 167 -13.20 1.67 3.20
N ILE A 168 -12.34 1.28 4.15
CA ILE A 168 -12.45 0.01 4.87
C ILE A 168 -13.82 -0.10 5.56
N THR A 169 -14.25 0.97 6.24
CA THR A 169 -15.52 1.01 6.95
C THR A 169 -16.69 0.82 5.98
N CYS A 170 -16.72 1.56 4.88
CA CYS A 170 -17.76 1.45 3.86
C CYS A 170 -17.83 0.04 3.26
N MET A 171 -16.68 -0.53 2.90
CA MET A 171 -16.61 -1.88 2.32
C MET A 171 -16.99 -2.96 3.34
N GLY A 172 -16.63 -2.77 4.61
CA GLY A 172 -17.04 -3.64 5.71
C GLY A 172 -18.55 -3.66 5.93
N LEU A 173 -19.23 -2.52 5.74
CA LEU A 173 -20.69 -2.44 5.81
C LEU A 173 -21.38 -3.15 4.64
N ILE A 174 -20.76 -3.22 3.47
CA ILE A 174 -21.29 -3.92 2.30
C ILE A 174 -21.18 -5.43 2.49
N SER A 175 -19.98 -5.94 2.77
CA SER A 175 -19.75 -7.37 2.97
C SER A 175 -18.45 -7.62 3.73
N VAL A 176 -18.56 -8.18 4.92
CA VAL A 176 -17.38 -8.59 5.69
C VAL A 176 -16.74 -9.86 5.08
N ARG A 177 -17.52 -10.71 4.44
CA ARG A 177 -17.04 -11.94 3.78
C ARG A 177 -16.11 -11.63 2.62
N ASN A 178 -16.54 -10.76 1.71
CA ASN A 178 -15.79 -10.42 0.50
C ASN A 178 -14.84 -9.25 0.72
N LEU A 179 -14.65 -8.84 1.99
CA LEU A 179 -13.88 -7.64 2.33
C LEU A 179 -12.47 -7.67 1.76
N LEU A 180 -11.84 -8.85 1.71
CA LEU A 180 -10.51 -9.00 1.12
C LEU A 180 -10.47 -8.50 -0.31
N ASN A 181 -11.31 -9.03 -1.20
CA ASN A 181 -11.36 -8.63 -2.60
C ASN A 181 -11.88 -7.19 -2.79
N LEU A 182 -12.87 -6.79 -1.98
CA LEU A 182 -13.41 -5.43 -2.01
C LEU A 182 -12.38 -4.34 -1.70
N LEU A 183 -11.33 -4.69 -0.95
CA LEU A 183 -10.24 -3.77 -0.62
C LEU A 183 -9.04 -3.95 -1.54
N ILE A 184 -8.68 -5.19 -1.89
CA ILE A 184 -7.49 -5.48 -2.69
C ILE A 184 -7.67 -5.03 -4.14
N ILE A 185 -8.84 -5.22 -4.76
CA ILE A 185 -9.04 -4.83 -6.16
C ILE A 185 -8.91 -3.30 -6.35
N PRO A 186 -9.62 -2.44 -5.59
CA PRO A 186 -9.41 -1.00 -5.70
C PRO A 186 -8.00 -0.56 -5.27
N GLY A 187 -7.44 -1.18 -4.22
CA GLY A 187 -6.06 -0.93 -3.80
C GLY A 187 -5.04 -1.21 -4.92
N ALA A 188 -5.17 -2.37 -5.59
CA ALA A 188 -4.33 -2.74 -6.73
C ALA A 188 -4.52 -1.80 -7.92
N THR A 189 -5.76 -1.34 -8.19
CA THR A 189 -6.00 -0.34 -9.22
C THR A 189 -5.34 0.99 -8.90
N LEU A 190 -5.36 1.46 -7.65
CA LEU A 190 -4.64 2.67 -7.24
C LEU A 190 -3.13 2.53 -7.40
N VAL A 191 -2.56 1.37 -7.07
CA VAL A 191 -1.13 1.07 -7.30
C VAL A 191 -0.81 1.05 -8.79
N ALA A 192 -1.63 0.41 -9.62
CA ALA A 192 -1.47 0.39 -11.07
C ALA A 192 -1.57 1.80 -11.68
N MET A 193 -2.51 2.62 -11.20
CA MET A 193 -2.62 4.04 -11.60
C MET A 193 -1.38 4.82 -11.18
N SER A 194 -0.81 4.56 -10.01
CA SER A 194 0.43 5.18 -9.54
C SER A 194 1.61 4.84 -10.46
N ILE A 195 1.72 3.56 -10.88
CA ILE A 195 2.73 3.12 -11.86
C ILE A 195 2.54 3.86 -13.20
N ALA A 196 1.31 3.91 -13.70
CA ALA A 196 1.00 4.62 -14.94
C ALA A 196 1.31 6.12 -14.84
N LEU A 197 1.00 6.75 -13.70
CA LEU A 197 1.26 8.17 -13.46
C LEU A 197 2.76 8.48 -13.48
N ILE A 198 3.60 7.65 -12.83
CA ILE A 198 5.06 7.81 -12.88
C ILE A 198 5.58 7.59 -14.29
N ARG A 199 5.15 6.53 -14.99
CA ARG A 199 5.61 6.23 -16.35
C ARG A 199 5.26 7.36 -17.33
N TRP A 200 4.04 7.89 -17.26
CA TRP A 200 3.58 8.97 -18.13
C TRP A 200 4.33 10.28 -17.91
N ASN A 201 4.76 10.53 -16.68
CA ASN A 201 5.47 11.75 -16.30
C ASN A 201 6.95 11.49 -15.97
N TYR A 202 7.52 10.41 -16.51
CA TYR A 202 8.86 9.93 -16.13
C TYR A 202 9.94 11.00 -16.35
N GLU A 203 9.91 11.69 -17.51
CA GLU A 203 10.86 12.77 -17.83
C GLU A 203 10.69 13.97 -16.89
N LEU A 204 9.47 14.26 -16.49
CA LEU A 204 9.12 15.41 -15.65
C LEU A 204 9.57 15.23 -14.18
N LEU A 205 9.77 13.98 -13.76
CA LEU A 205 10.24 13.57 -12.45
C LEU A 205 11.76 13.34 -12.40
N GLY A 206 12.47 13.51 -13.52
CA GLY A 206 13.92 13.42 -13.62
C GLY A 206 14.57 14.73 -13.17
N VAL A 207 14.98 14.81 -11.90
CA VAL A 207 15.69 15.95 -11.30
C VAL A 207 17.04 15.47 -10.81
#